data_b51a729d8cd111580b9d38b778aca8fc
#
_entry.id   b51a729d8cd111580b9d38b778aca8fc
#
_cell.length_a   1.000
_cell.length_b   1.000
_cell.length_c   1.000
_cell.angle_alpha   90.00
_cell.angle_beta   90.00
_cell.angle_gamma   90.00
#
_symmetry.space_group_name_H-M   'P 1'
#
loop_
_entity.id
_entity.type
_entity.pdbx_description
1 polymer ?
#
loop_
_entity_poly.entity_id
_entity_poly.type
_entity_poly.pdbx_seq_one_letter_code
_entity_poly.pdbx_strand_id
1 'polypeptide(L)'
;MKTDRTTALPLFPTQVIGSLPRPALVQDLHARRSEIDADRFAARLDEMTVFAIRLQEQAGLDVVSDGEWRRTHYIQEYLERIGGFETVRPFEHGGETLMGMVCTGRMQVTDPVFAEDAAFLARHTDRIRKFALPSPFLIGIRYWDEEYSKDAYPTMQHFMTQLTEILAVEAKALVAAGIDIVQLDDPALTYFCDRELMGAGDTHDERLRRNWDIDKQMPEAVDLINAVVSGLQAEVHLHCCHSVCKRQSDVTGNYEPILPRLADAAIDRVNLEFAYQNTGDISDLQFLPDSIGVGMGVIDIRNERLQTVEEIESLGAAGAAAIDPARIALNPDCGFAPDLGEPPSIDEAYEKLQRLCTAASRLRERFGG
;
A
#
# COMPACT_ATOMS: atom_id res chain seq x y z
N MET A 1 13.21 1.69 -11.81
CA MET A 1 13.50 1.76 -13.28
C MET A 1 12.51 0.89 -14.03
N LYS A 2 11.74 1.46 -14.97
CA LYS A 2 10.76 0.68 -15.76
C LYS A 2 11.43 -0.51 -16.43
N THR A 3 10.81 -1.67 -16.36
CA THR A 3 11.24 -2.88 -17.07
C THR A 3 10.62 -2.91 -18.48
N ASP A 4 11.13 -3.77 -19.37
CA ASP A 4 10.50 -3.95 -20.67
C ASP A 4 9.02 -4.31 -20.57
N ARG A 5 8.63 -5.07 -19.54
CA ARG A 5 7.24 -5.48 -19.30
C ARG A 5 6.38 -4.30 -18.89
N THR A 6 6.83 -3.45 -17.94
CA THR A 6 6.05 -2.29 -17.46
C THR A 6 6.03 -1.17 -18.51
N THR A 7 7.03 -1.09 -19.38
CA THR A 7 7.03 -0.15 -20.52
C THR A 7 5.96 -0.49 -21.56
N ALA A 8 5.54 -1.75 -21.65
CA ALA A 8 4.50 -2.21 -22.58
C ALA A 8 3.07 -1.96 -22.06
N LEU A 9 2.90 -1.41 -20.85
CA LEU A 9 1.58 -1.08 -20.32
C LEU A 9 0.90 0.00 -21.18
N PRO A 10 -0.44 -0.10 -21.39
CA PRO A 10 -1.19 0.92 -22.11
C PRO A 10 -1.24 2.24 -21.34
N LEU A 11 -1.74 3.32 -21.95
CA LEU A 11 -2.14 4.51 -21.21
C LEU A 11 -3.17 4.17 -20.14
N PHE A 12 -3.18 4.91 -19.03
CA PHE A 12 -4.07 4.66 -17.90
C PHE A 12 -4.09 3.18 -17.48
N PRO A 13 -2.91 2.56 -17.19
CA PRO A 13 -2.92 1.18 -16.74
C PRO A 13 -3.70 1.06 -15.43
N THR A 14 -4.47 -0.02 -15.31
CA THR A 14 -5.32 -0.29 -14.15
C THR A 14 -4.66 -1.23 -13.18
N GLN A 15 -4.80 -0.95 -11.87
CA GLN A 15 -4.19 -1.73 -10.80
C GLN A 15 -5.05 -1.72 -9.53
N VAL A 16 -4.84 -2.69 -8.63
CA VAL A 16 -5.21 -2.58 -7.22
C VAL A 16 -4.06 -1.93 -6.44
N ILE A 17 -4.33 -1.42 -5.24
CA ILE A 17 -3.25 -1.00 -4.33
C ILE A 17 -2.50 -2.25 -3.83
N GLY A 18 -3.17 -3.21 -3.25
CA GLY A 18 -2.61 -4.49 -2.81
C GLY A 18 -3.72 -5.45 -2.41
N SER A 19 -4.37 -5.19 -1.28
CA SER A 19 -5.36 -6.07 -0.69
C SER A 19 -6.68 -6.09 -1.45
N LEU A 20 -7.27 -7.29 -1.55
CA LEU A 20 -8.68 -7.53 -1.85
C LEU A 20 -9.42 -7.90 -0.55
N PRO A 21 -10.76 -7.73 -0.50
CA PRO A 21 -11.53 -8.20 0.64
C PRO A 21 -11.32 -9.70 0.82
N ARG A 22 -11.10 -10.14 2.06
CA ARG A 22 -11.00 -11.57 2.37
C ARG A 22 -12.39 -12.13 2.65
N PRO A 23 -12.95 -13.01 1.80
CA PRO A 23 -14.20 -13.70 2.11
C PRO A 23 -14.10 -14.50 3.41
N ALA A 24 -15.24 -14.78 4.04
CA ALA A 24 -15.31 -15.54 5.31
C ALA A 24 -14.53 -16.87 5.23
N LEU A 25 -14.50 -17.52 4.08
CA LEU A 25 -13.74 -18.77 3.87
C LEU A 25 -12.23 -18.56 4.05
N VAL A 26 -11.67 -17.45 3.57
CA VAL A 26 -10.24 -17.10 3.73
C VAL A 26 -9.94 -16.72 5.16
N GLN A 27 -10.82 -15.91 5.78
CA GLN A 27 -10.69 -15.51 7.18
C GLN A 27 -10.74 -16.74 8.12
N ASP A 28 -11.70 -17.65 7.91
CA ASP A 28 -11.82 -18.90 8.69
C ASP A 28 -10.60 -19.82 8.52
N LEU A 29 -10.05 -19.89 7.30
CA LEU A 29 -8.83 -20.64 7.07
C LEU A 29 -7.65 -20.13 7.90
N HIS A 30 -7.43 -18.79 7.91
CA HIS A 30 -6.38 -18.17 8.72
C HIS A 30 -6.64 -18.33 10.22
N ALA A 31 -7.86 -18.12 10.69
CA ALA A 31 -8.23 -18.26 12.11
C ALA A 31 -7.95 -19.67 12.63
N ARG A 32 -8.08 -20.68 11.77
CA ARG A 32 -7.87 -22.09 12.12
C ARG A 32 -6.51 -22.64 11.70
N ARG A 33 -5.54 -21.77 11.39
CA ARG A 33 -4.20 -22.17 10.91
C ARG A 33 -3.53 -23.20 11.84
N SER A 34 -3.62 -23.00 13.17
CA SER A 34 -3.01 -23.91 14.15
C SER A 34 -3.71 -25.26 14.30
N GLU A 35 -4.94 -25.40 13.80
CA GLU A 35 -5.75 -26.64 13.85
C GLU A 35 -5.58 -27.49 12.58
N ILE A 36 -4.98 -26.93 11.53
CA ILE A 36 -4.88 -27.56 10.21
C ILE A 36 -3.42 -27.96 9.95
N ASP A 37 -3.22 -29.14 9.41
CA ASP A 37 -1.91 -29.57 8.92
C ASP A 37 -1.32 -28.55 7.95
N ALA A 38 0.00 -28.29 8.06
CA ALA A 38 0.67 -27.21 7.33
C ALA A 38 0.55 -27.37 5.80
N ASP A 39 0.72 -28.58 5.26
CA ASP A 39 0.63 -28.80 3.81
C ASP A 39 -0.80 -28.61 3.32
N ARG A 40 -1.77 -29.06 4.11
CA ARG A 40 -3.19 -28.87 3.81
C ARG A 40 -3.61 -27.41 3.91
N PHE A 41 -3.08 -26.65 4.88
CA PHE A 41 -3.30 -25.21 4.99
C PHE A 41 -2.75 -24.50 3.75
N ALA A 42 -1.49 -24.77 3.39
CA ALA A 42 -0.84 -24.18 2.22
C ALA A 42 -1.61 -24.48 0.93
N ALA A 43 -2.00 -25.72 0.69
CA ALA A 43 -2.74 -26.12 -0.52
C ALA A 43 -4.09 -25.37 -0.65
N ARG A 44 -4.82 -25.20 0.46
CA ARG A 44 -6.09 -24.45 0.45
C ARG A 44 -5.88 -22.97 0.22
N LEU A 45 -4.84 -22.39 0.84
CA LEU A 45 -4.50 -20.99 0.68
C LEU A 45 -4.08 -20.70 -0.76
N ASP A 46 -3.35 -21.63 -1.39
CA ASP A 46 -2.98 -21.56 -2.80
C ASP A 46 -4.20 -21.50 -3.72
N GLU A 47 -5.19 -22.39 -3.53
CA GLU A 47 -6.43 -22.39 -4.30
C GLU A 47 -7.20 -21.07 -4.17
N MET A 48 -7.29 -20.53 -2.95
CA MET A 48 -7.95 -19.26 -2.69
C MET A 48 -7.19 -18.08 -3.30
N THR A 49 -5.87 -18.08 -3.22
CA THR A 49 -5.04 -17.02 -3.82
C THR A 49 -5.15 -17.02 -5.35
N VAL A 50 -5.21 -18.20 -5.98
CA VAL A 50 -5.51 -18.30 -7.43
C VAL A 50 -6.85 -17.66 -7.76
N PHE A 51 -7.88 -17.86 -6.95
CA PHE A 51 -9.16 -17.19 -7.15
C PHE A 51 -9.01 -15.65 -7.10
N ALA A 52 -8.27 -15.11 -6.13
CA ALA A 52 -8.01 -13.66 -6.02
C ALA A 52 -7.30 -13.11 -7.27
N ILE A 53 -6.32 -13.84 -7.80
CA ILE A 53 -5.61 -13.47 -9.03
C ILE A 53 -6.59 -13.48 -10.23
N ARG A 54 -7.37 -14.55 -10.41
CA ARG A 54 -8.31 -14.71 -11.52
C ARG A 54 -9.43 -13.66 -11.49
N LEU A 55 -9.89 -13.27 -10.31
CA LEU A 55 -10.88 -12.22 -10.15
C LEU A 55 -10.38 -10.88 -10.71
N GLN A 56 -9.13 -10.53 -10.43
CA GLN A 56 -8.49 -9.32 -10.96
C GLN A 56 -8.33 -9.38 -12.49
N GLU A 57 -7.90 -10.52 -13.02
CA GLU A 57 -7.77 -10.74 -14.46
C GLU A 57 -9.13 -10.66 -15.17
N GLN A 58 -10.18 -11.24 -14.57
CA GLN A 58 -11.55 -11.20 -15.12
C GLN A 58 -12.17 -9.79 -15.04
N ALA A 59 -11.83 -9.01 -14.04
CA ALA A 59 -12.20 -7.60 -13.98
C ALA A 59 -11.52 -6.76 -15.08
N GLY A 60 -10.41 -7.25 -15.65
CA GLY A 60 -9.67 -6.62 -16.75
C GLY A 60 -8.46 -5.80 -16.33
N LEU A 61 -7.97 -5.98 -15.10
CA LEU A 61 -6.80 -5.24 -14.60
C LEU A 61 -5.53 -5.55 -15.40
N ASP A 62 -4.72 -4.52 -15.66
CA ASP A 62 -3.43 -4.65 -16.33
C ASP A 62 -2.33 -5.12 -15.38
N VAL A 63 -2.42 -4.71 -14.11
CA VAL A 63 -1.48 -5.05 -13.04
C VAL A 63 -2.25 -5.76 -11.93
N VAL A 64 -1.75 -6.91 -11.49
CA VAL A 64 -2.40 -7.76 -10.48
C VAL A 64 -1.49 -8.02 -9.29
N SER A 65 -2.09 -8.32 -8.14
CA SER A 65 -1.43 -8.76 -6.91
C SER A 65 -1.95 -10.14 -6.48
N ASP A 66 -1.40 -10.70 -5.40
CA ASP A 66 -1.95 -11.88 -4.72
C ASP A 66 -3.22 -11.57 -3.91
N GLY A 67 -3.71 -10.32 -3.96
CA GLY A 67 -4.81 -9.82 -3.15
C GLY A 67 -4.49 -9.76 -1.65
N GLU A 68 -3.26 -10.02 -1.27
CA GLU A 68 -2.79 -10.17 0.11
C GLU A 68 -3.52 -11.28 0.90
N TRP A 69 -4.08 -12.27 0.18
CA TRP A 69 -4.80 -13.34 0.86
C TRP A 69 -3.89 -14.35 1.55
N ARG A 70 -2.57 -14.33 1.24
CA ARG A 70 -1.57 -15.18 1.88
C ARG A 70 -1.10 -14.65 3.24
N ARG A 71 -1.56 -13.47 3.64
CA ARG A 71 -1.24 -12.79 4.91
C ARG A 71 -2.51 -12.30 5.61
N THR A 72 -2.48 -12.25 6.93
CA THR A 72 -3.59 -11.76 7.75
C THR A 72 -3.65 -10.26 7.80
N HIS A 73 -2.48 -9.61 7.80
CA HIS A 73 -2.31 -8.17 7.86
C HIS A 73 -1.05 -7.76 7.09
N TYR A 74 -1.09 -6.64 6.35
CA TYR A 74 -0.01 -6.20 5.46
C TYR A 74 1.32 -5.89 6.17
N ILE A 75 1.29 -5.49 7.46
CA ILE A 75 2.49 -5.23 8.26
C ILE A 75 2.74 -6.35 9.28
N GLN A 76 1.76 -6.71 10.10
CA GLN A 76 1.97 -7.57 11.28
C GLN A 76 2.53 -8.93 10.90
N GLU A 77 2.01 -9.56 9.85
CA GLU A 77 2.54 -10.85 9.35
C GLU A 77 4.03 -10.75 8.99
N TYR A 78 4.47 -9.62 8.40
CA TYR A 78 5.88 -9.38 8.11
C TYR A 78 6.71 -9.25 9.38
N LEU A 79 6.24 -8.44 10.33
CA LEU A 79 6.94 -8.20 11.60
C LEU A 79 7.04 -9.48 12.46
N GLU A 80 6.00 -10.31 12.50
CA GLU A 80 6.03 -11.60 13.18
C GLU A 80 7.11 -12.52 12.61
N ARG A 81 7.27 -12.55 11.28
CA ARG A 81 8.25 -13.41 10.63
C ARG A 81 9.69 -12.93 10.77
N ILE A 82 9.94 -11.61 10.82
CA ILE A 82 11.28 -11.08 11.06
C ILE A 82 11.68 -11.09 12.54
N GLY A 83 10.72 -11.34 13.44
CA GLY A 83 10.96 -11.47 14.88
C GLY A 83 11.30 -10.17 15.59
N GLY A 84 11.37 -10.23 16.92
CA GLY A 84 11.68 -9.07 17.76
C GLY A 84 10.48 -8.18 18.09
N PHE A 85 9.26 -8.64 17.81
CA PHE A 85 8.02 -7.90 18.06
C PHE A 85 7.07 -8.69 18.95
N GLU A 86 6.37 -7.99 19.84
CA GLU A 86 5.36 -8.57 20.73
C GLU A 86 4.12 -7.68 20.79
N THR A 87 2.94 -8.29 20.95
CA THR A 87 1.66 -7.59 21.10
C THR A 87 1.40 -7.31 22.57
N VAL A 88 1.99 -6.24 23.10
CA VAL A 88 2.02 -5.93 24.54
C VAL A 88 1.65 -4.47 24.86
N ARG A 89 1.51 -3.60 23.85
CA ARG A 89 1.23 -2.17 24.06
C ARG A 89 -0.24 -1.88 23.88
N PRO A 90 -0.99 -1.48 24.94
CA PRO A 90 -2.34 -0.96 24.76
C PRO A 90 -2.30 0.42 24.07
N PHE A 91 -3.27 0.70 23.20
CA PHE A 91 -3.45 2.00 22.58
C PHE A 91 -4.91 2.22 22.18
N GLU A 92 -5.31 3.49 22.09
CA GLU A 92 -6.64 3.88 21.62
C GLU A 92 -6.62 4.14 20.12
N HIS A 93 -7.57 3.51 19.38
CA HIS A 93 -7.80 3.76 17.98
C HIS A 93 -9.27 3.57 17.61
N GLY A 94 -9.84 4.56 16.92
CA GLY A 94 -11.24 4.49 16.49
C GLY A 94 -12.25 4.36 17.62
N GLY A 95 -11.89 4.81 18.85
CA GLY A 95 -12.72 4.72 20.05
C GLY A 95 -12.71 3.35 20.74
N GLU A 96 -11.74 2.50 20.38
CA GLU A 96 -11.54 1.18 21.00
C GLU A 96 -10.12 1.06 21.57
N THR A 97 -9.99 0.41 22.74
CA THR A 97 -8.69 0.03 23.29
C THR A 97 -8.22 -1.26 22.62
N LEU A 98 -7.13 -1.18 21.89
CA LEU A 98 -6.52 -2.30 21.18
C LEU A 98 -5.18 -2.67 21.81
N MET A 99 -4.74 -3.92 21.60
CA MET A 99 -3.38 -4.34 21.92
C MET A 99 -2.52 -4.25 20.67
N GLY A 100 -1.54 -3.36 20.70
CA GLY A 100 -0.61 -3.12 19.59
C GLY A 100 0.65 -3.95 19.69
N MET A 101 1.13 -4.34 18.54
CA MET A 101 2.47 -4.89 18.37
C MET A 101 3.50 -3.77 18.51
N VAL A 102 4.63 -4.05 19.15
CA VAL A 102 5.75 -3.14 19.32
C VAL A 102 7.07 -3.91 19.30
N CYS A 103 8.13 -3.26 18.86
CA CYS A 103 9.48 -3.86 18.87
C CYS A 103 9.98 -3.97 20.33
N THR A 104 10.24 -5.19 20.78
CA THR A 104 10.78 -5.50 22.13
C THR A 104 12.16 -6.14 22.06
N GLY A 105 12.61 -6.62 20.90
CA GLY A 105 13.86 -7.34 20.72
C GLY A 105 14.53 -7.03 19.38
N ARG A 106 15.71 -7.61 19.16
CA ARG A 106 16.40 -7.50 17.88
C ARG A 106 15.69 -8.30 16.80
N MET A 107 15.51 -7.73 15.61
CA MET A 107 15.07 -8.45 14.43
C MET A 107 16.08 -9.56 14.07
N GLN A 108 15.58 -10.74 13.70
CA GLN A 108 16.37 -11.98 13.52
C GLN A 108 16.08 -12.65 12.19
N VAL A 109 15.82 -11.88 11.15
CA VAL A 109 15.55 -12.45 9.83
C VAL A 109 16.85 -12.98 9.21
N THR A 110 16.78 -14.18 8.66
CA THR A 110 17.87 -14.82 7.92
C THR A 110 17.56 -14.93 6.43
N ASP A 111 16.29 -15.11 6.08
CA ASP A 111 15.82 -15.35 4.71
C ASP A 111 14.66 -14.39 4.37
N PRO A 112 14.47 -14.05 3.08
CA PRO A 112 13.35 -13.25 2.65
C PRO A 112 11.99 -13.88 3.00
N VAL A 113 11.09 -13.06 3.52
CA VAL A 113 9.81 -13.49 4.10
C VAL A 113 8.78 -13.86 3.02
N PHE A 114 8.71 -13.06 1.95
CA PHE A 114 7.67 -13.15 0.93
C PHE A 114 8.15 -13.66 -0.43
N ALA A 115 9.40 -14.15 -0.53
CA ALA A 115 9.95 -14.64 -1.80
C ALA A 115 9.10 -15.76 -2.42
N GLU A 116 8.55 -16.67 -1.58
CA GLU A 116 7.70 -17.77 -2.05
C GLU A 116 6.31 -17.28 -2.50
N ASP A 117 5.72 -16.31 -1.78
CA ASP A 117 4.45 -15.69 -2.16
C ASP A 117 4.57 -14.94 -3.49
N ALA A 118 5.69 -14.24 -3.70
CA ALA A 118 6.02 -13.59 -4.97
C ALA A 118 6.21 -14.60 -6.11
N ALA A 119 6.94 -15.68 -5.88
CA ALA A 119 7.10 -16.74 -6.85
C ALA A 119 5.78 -17.45 -7.16
N PHE A 120 4.90 -17.59 -6.17
CA PHE A 120 3.55 -18.10 -6.38
C PHE A 120 2.76 -17.20 -7.33
N LEU A 121 2.71 -15.89 -7.07
CA LEU A 121 2.06 -14.93 -7.97
C LEU A 121 2.63 -15.02 -9.39
N ALA A 122 3.96 -15.08 -9.52
CA ALA A 122 4.63 -15.14 -10.82
C ALA A 122 4.27 -16.41 -11.63
N ARG A 123 3.99 -17.52 -10.97
CA ARG A 123 3.57 -18.77 -11.63
C ARG A 123 2.10 -18.78 -12.07
N HIS A 124 1.26 -17.91 -11.52
CA HIS A 124 -0.19 -17.98 -11.72
C HIS A 124 -0.77 -16.86 -12.58
N THR A 125 0.05 -15.92 -13.10
CA THR A 125 -0.40 -14.88 -14.00
C THR A 125 0.68 -14.45 -15.00
N ASP A 126 0.23 -14.11 -16.22
CA ASP A 126 1.06 -13.46 -17.23
C ASP A 126 0.90 -11.93 -17.22
N ARG A 127 0.00 -11.39 -16.37
CA ARG A 127 -0.16 -9.93 -16.17
C ARG A 127 1.09 -9.35 -15.52
N ILE A 128 1.19 -8.02 -15.50
CA ILE A 128 2.19 -7.34 -14.68
C ILE A 128 1.91 -7.60 -13.20
N ARG A 129 2.92 -8.01 -12.46
CA ARG A 129 2.82 -8.46 -11.08
C ARG A 129 3.31 -7.39 -10.14
N LYS A 130 2.46 -7.00 -9.21
CA LYS A 130 2.78 -6.05 -8.16
C LYS A 130 2.78 -6.74 -6.80
N PHE A 131 3.76 -6.37 -5.95
CA PHE A 131 3.83 -6.81 -4.57
C PHE A 131 4.11 -5.62 -3.65
N ALA A 132 3.34 -5.50 -2.57
CA ALA A 132 3.46 -4.42 -1.60
C ALA A 132 4.25 -4.84 -0.36
N LEU A 133 5.15 -3.96 0.10
CA LEU A 133 5.88 -4.03 1.35
C LEU A 133 5.59 -2.77 2.16
N PRO A 134 5.55 -2.85 3.50
CA PRO A 134 5.47 -1.63 4.31
C PRO A 134 6.79 -0.86 4.26
N SER A 135 6.74 0.48 4.33
CA SER A 135 7.94 1.30 4.36
C SER A 135 8.64 1.23 5.73
N PRO A 136 9.95 1.44 5.79
CA PRO A 136 10.66 1.49 7.06
C PRO A 136 10.24 2.70 7.92
N PHE A 137 9.86 3.83 7.30
CA PHE A 137 9.38 5.00 8.03
C PHE A 137 8.04 4.72 8.73
N LEU A 138 7.07 4.16 8.00
CA LEU A 138 5.79 3.74 8.58
C LEU A 138 5.97 2.80 9.77
N ILE A 139 6.83 1.77 9.61
CA ILE A 139 7.07 0.82 10.67
C ILE A 139 7.75 1.51 11.86
N GLY A 140 8.72 2.40 11.61
CA GLY A 140 9.38 3.18 12.66
C GLY A 140 8.39 3.98 13.49
N ILE A 141 7.49 4.69 12.81
CA ILE A 141 6.46 5.52 13.45
C ILE A 141 5.48 4.71 14.30
N ARG A 142 5.05 3.55 13.81
CA ARG A 142 3.97 2.78 14.45
C ARG A 142 4.46 1.73 15.45
N TYR A 143 5.67 1.17 15.29
CA TYR A 143 6.10 -0.04 15.99
C TYR A 143 7.39 0.13 16.83
N TRP A 144 8.09 1.28 16.75
CA TRP A 144 9.12 1.63 17.71
C TRP A 144 8.54 2.52 18.81
N ASP A 145 8.84 2.19 20.05
CA ASP A 145 8.39 2.91 21.23
C ASP A 145 9.54 3.01 22.24
N GLU A 146 9.76 4.20 22.82
CA GLU A 146 10.88 4.45 23.72
C GLU A 146 10.85 3.56 24.96
N GLU A 147 9.66 3.26 25.50
CA GLU A 147 9.51 2.43 26.69
C GLU A 147 9.86 0.96 26.41
N TYR A 148 9.41 0.42 25.26
CA TYR A 148 9.51 -0.99 24.95
C TYR A 148 10.73 -1.35 24.10
N SER A 149 11.19 -0.43 23.25
CA SER A 149 12.13 -0.75 22.17
C SER A 149 13.59 -0.36 22.45
N LYS A 150 13.84 0.59 23.39
CA LYS A 150 15.16 1.20 23.58
C LYS A 150 16.28 0.23 23.97
N ASP A 151 15.94 -0.88 24.64
CA ASP A 151 16.96 -1.89 25.04
C ASP A 151 17.47 -2.66 23.82
N ALA A 152 16.63 -2.88 22.81
CA ALA A 152 17.01 -3.49 21.56
C ALA A 152 17.57 -2.44 20.56
N TYR A 153 16.91 -1.30 20.47
CA TYR A 153 17.26 -0.19 19.57
C TYR A 153 17.20 1.14 20.32
N PRO A 154 18.33 1.71 20.71
CA PRO A 154 18.40 2.92 21.53
C PRO A 154 17.64 4.13 20.95
N THR A 155 17.45 4.18 19.64
CA THR A 155 16.66 5.22 18.95
C THR A 155 15.85 4.61 17.81
N MET A 156 14.77 5.27 17.44
CA MET A 156 13.95 4.92 16.28
C MET A 156 14.81 4.88 14.99
N GLN A 157 15.81 5.77 14.87
CA GLN A 157 16.74 5.79 13.73
C GLN A 157 17.54 4.48 13.62
N HIS A 158 18.10 3.97 14.73
CA HIS A 158 18.81 2.68 14.71
C HIS A 158 17.88 1.52 14.30
N PHE A 159 16.63 1.56 14.77
CA PHE A 159 15.61 0.59 14.40
C PHE A 159 15.30 0.64 12.89
N MET A 160 15.00 1.85 12.37
CA MET A 160 14.69 2.04 10.96
C MET A 160 15.87 1.69 10.05
N THR A 161 17.12 1.95 10.47
CA THR A 161 18.32 1.60 9.70
C THR A 161 18.40 0.08 9.49
N GLN A 162 18.29 -0.72 10.55
CA GLN A 162 18.34 -2.19 10.41
C GLN A 162 17.14 -2.71 9.61
N LEU A 163 15.95 -2.18 9.85
CA LEU A 163 14.75 -2.56 9.11
C LEU A 163 14.90 -2.26 7.60
N THR A 164 15.52 -1.14 7.25
CA THR A 164 15.79 -0.76 5.86
C THR A 164 16.70 -1.78 5.17
N GLU A 165 17.74 -2.26 5.86
CA GLU A 165 18.62 -3.31 5.35
C GLU A 165 17.84 -4.61 5.08
N ILE A 166 16.96 -4.99 5.99
CA ILE A 166 16.11 -6.18 5.86
C ILE A 166 15.15 -6.03 4.68
N LEU A 167 14.45 -4.89 4.58
CA LEU A 167 13.51 -4.61 3.49
C LEU A 167 14.20 -4.51 2.13
N ALA A 168 15.45 -4.03 2.06
CA ALA A 168 16.23 -4.01 0.83
C ALA A 168 16.57 -5.42 0.32
N VAL A 169 16.84 -6.36 1.22
CA VAL A 169 17.02 -7.78 0.88
C VAL A 169 15.70 -8.38 0.40
N GLU A 170 14.60 -8.10 1.11
CA GLU A 170 13.25 -8.55 0.75
C GLU A 170 12.85 -8.05 -0.66
N ALA A 171 12.98 -6.76 -0.93
CA ALA A 171 12.63 -6.17 -2.22
C ALA A 171 13.41 -6.82 -3.39
N LYS A 172 14.70 -7.09 -3.19
CA LYS A 172 15.52 -7.80 -4.19
C LYS A 172 15.05 -9.23 -4.41
N ALA A 173 14.65 -9.92 -3.35
CA ALA A 173 14.12 -11.28 -3.45
C ALA A 173 12.77 -11.33 -4.19
N LEU A 174 11.89 -10.35 -3.96
CA LEU A 174 10.64 -10.23 -4.72
C LEU A 174 10.90 -10.08 -6.23
N VAL A 175 11.82 -9.21 -6.60
CA VAL A 175 12.20 -9.02 -8.03
C VAL A 175 12.81 -10.31 -8.60
N ALA A 176 13.70 -10.98 -7.86
CA ALA A 176 14.28 -12.25 -8.28
C ALA A 176 13.22 -13.36 -8.44
N ALA A 177 12.14 -13.32 -7.64
CA ALA A 177 10.99 -14.21 -7.75
C ALA A 177 10.05 -13.88 -8.91
N GLY A 178 10.26 -12.77 -9.62
CA GLY A 178 9.52 -12.40 -10.82
C GLY A 178 8.49 -11.29 -10.63
N ILE A 179 8.59 -10.47 -9.60
CA ILE A 179 7.75 -9.28 -9.42
C ILE A 179 8.24 -8.16 -10.34
N ASP A 180 7.32 -7.53 -11.05
CA ASP A 180 7.58 -6.45 -12.01
C ASP A 180 7.50 -5.06 -11.34
N ILE A 181 6.66 -4.91 -10.31
CA ILE A 181 6.43 -3.67 -9.55
C ILE A 181 6.56 -3.95 -8.05
N VAL A 182 7.50 -3.30 -7.39
CA VAL A 182 7.60 -3.29 -5.93
C VAL A 182 6.95 -2.01 -5.42
N GLN A 183 5.92 -2.14 -4.57
CA GLN A 183 5.25 -1.02 -3.93
C GLN A 183 5.70 -0.91 -2.47
N LEU A 184 6.05 0.30 -2.03
CA LEU A 184 6.23 0.61 -0.62
C LEU A 184 5.00 1.35 -0.10
N ASP A 185 4.37 0.81 0.94
CA ASP A 185 3.21 1.43 1.57
C ASP A 185 3.67 2.35 2.69
N ASP A 186 3.41 3.65 2.55
CA ASP A 186 3.77 4.66 3.54
C ASP A 186 2.64 5.66 3.80
N PRO A 187 1.53 5.23 4.41
CA PRO A 187 0.50 6.15 4.85
C PRO A 187 0.97 7.11 5.96
N ALA A 188 2.14 6.89 6.59
CA ALA A 188 2.65 7.84 7.58
C ALA A 188 3.06 9.17 6.95
N LEU A 189 3.34 9.22 5.64
CA LEU A 189 3.64 10.47 4.96
C LEU A 189 2.41 11.39 4.87
N THR A 190 1.19 10.84 4.81
CA THR A 190 -0.03 11.66 4.78
C THR A 190 -0.39 12.28 6.12
N TYR A 191 0.26 11.87 7.21
CA TYR A 191 0.12 12.55 8.50
C TYR A 191 0.56 14.03 8.40
N PHE A 192 1.53 14.33 7.53
CA PHE A 192 1.95 15.71 7.24
C PHE A 192 0.93 16.53 6.44
N CYS A 193 -0.08 15.89 5.86
CA CYS A 193 -1.17 16.56 5.16
C CYS A 193 -2.27 17.05 6.13
N ASP A 194 -2.38 16.43 7.30
CA ASP A 194 -3.42 16.70 8.27
C ASP A 194 -3.03 17.89 9.17
N ARG A 195 -3.74 19.01 8.99
CA ARG A 195 -3.46 20.26 9.71
C ARG A 195 -3.78 20.17 11.21
N GLU A 196 -4.77 19.37 11.58
CA GLU A 196 -5.15 19.20 13.00
C GLU A 196 -4.07 18.37 13.70
N LEU A 197 -3.65 17.28 13.10
CA LEU A 197 -2.56 16.46 13.60
C LEU A 197 -1.24 17.23 13.71
N MET A 198 -0.90 18.02 12.69
CA MET A 198 0.32 18.84 12.67
C MET A 198 0.28 20.01 13.66
N GLY A 199 -0.91 20.57 13.93
CA GLY A 199 -1.06 21.73 14.81
C GLY A 199 -1.24 21.37 16.28
N ALA A 200 -2.20 20.53 16.59
CA ALA A 200 -2.60 20.19 17.96
C ALA A 200 -2.02 18.85 18.43
N GLY A 201 -1.55 18.01 17.53
CA GLY A 201 -1.19 16.63 17.81
C GLY A 201 -2.41 15.79 18.28
N ASP A 202 -3.62 16.29 18.02
CA ASP A 202 -4.84 15.58 18.40
C ASP A 202 -5.22 14.56 17.32
N THR A 203 -5.48 13.34 17.76
CA THR A 203 -5.75 12.21 16.86
C THR A 203 -6.49 11.11 17.61
N HIS A 204 -7.33 10.37 16.88
CA HIS A 204 -7.98 9.15 17.39
C HIS A 204 -7.07 7.91 17.38
N ASP A 205 -5.85 8.02 16.86
CA ASP A 205 -4.79 7.04 17.03
C ASP A 205 -3.70 7.60 17.94
N GLU A 206 -3.68 7.16 19.18
CA GLU A 206 -2.75 7.64 20.21
C GLU A 206 -1.27 7.45 19.81
N ARG A 207 -0.97 6.46 18.96
CA ARG A 207 0.40 6.22 18.45
C ARG A 207 0.93 7.37 17.63
N LEU A 208 0.04 8.22 17.08
CA LEU A 208 0.38 9.38 16.26
C LEU A 208 0.59 10.66 17.07
N ARG A 209 0.38 10.64 18.38
CA ARG A 209 0.62 11.80 19.27
C ARG A 209 2.11 12.01 19.49
N ARG A 210 2.74 12.79 18.61
CA ARG A 210 4.17 13.13 18.68
C ARG A 210 4.44 14.48 18.02
N ASN A 211 5.64 15.01 18.22
CA ASN A 211 6.09 16.20 17.51
C ASN A 211 6.42 15.84 16.05
N TRP A 212 5.60 16.34 15.14
CA TRP A 212 5.81 16.20 13.72
C TRP A 212 6.64 17.38 13.18
N ASP A 213 7.68 17.06 12.41
CA ASP A 213 8.54 18.03 11.74
C ASP A 213 8.76 17.58 10.30
N ILE A 214 7.97 18.14 9.38
CA ILE A 214 7.98 17.76 7.97
C ILE A 214 9.34 17.99 7.31
N ASP A 215 10.02 19.09 7.67
CA ASP A 215 11.29 19.47 7.03
C ASP A 215 12.45 18.55 7.45
N LYS A 216 12.32 17.86 8.57
CA LYS A 216 13.25 16.85 9.03
C LYS A 216 12.85 15.44 8.61
N GLN A 217 11.59 15.08 8.79
CA GLN A 217 11.14 13.69 8.68
C GLN A 217 10.85 13.26 7.23
N MET A 218 10.43 14.18 6.34
CA MET A 218 10.25 13.85 4.93
C MET A 218 11.58 13.50 4.23
N PRO A 219 12.68 14.27 4.37
CA PRO A 219 13.98 13.83 3.84
C PRO A 219 14.44 12.49 4.41
N GLU A 220 14.25 12.26 5.71
CA GLU A 220 14.57 10.96 6.34
C GLU A 220 13.76 9.81 5.70
N ALA A 221 12.46 9.98 5.51
CA ALA A 221 11.62 8.97 4.86
C ALA A 221 12.07 8.70 3.41
N VAL A 222 12.39 9.75 2.65
CA VAL A 222 12.90 9.62 1.28
C VAL A 222 14.24 8.86 1.25
N ASP A 223 15.15 9.16 2.16
CA ASP A 223 16.44 8.46 2.26
C ASP A 223 16.24 6.96 2.57
N LEU A 224 15.32 6.62 3.48
CA LEU A 224 14.99 5.25 3.81
C LEU A 224 14.36 4.51 2.61
N ILE A 225 13.43 5.14 1.90
CA ILE A 225 12.82 4.60 0.66
C ILE A 225 13.92 4.33 -0.36
N ASN A 226 14.78 5.31 -0.63
CA ASN A 226 15.86 5.20 -1.60
C ASN A 226 16.83 4.07 -1.26
N ALA A 227 17.12 3.86 0.03
CA ALA A 227 17.98 2.79 0.49
C ALA A 227 17.34 1.40 0.26
N VAL A 228 16.03 1.24 0.52
CA VAL A 228 15.31 -0.02 0.26
C VAL A 228 15.35 -0.37 -1.22
N VAL A 229 15.11 0.60 -2.10
CA VAL A 229 14.94 0.33 -3.54
C VAL A 229 16.24 0.43 -4.35
N SER A 230 17.36 0.68 -3.67
CA SER A 230 18.67 0.85 -4.31
C SER A 230 19.07 -0.37 -5.14
N GLY A 231 19.27 -0.13 -6.45
CA GLY A 231 19.70 -1.14 -7.41
C GLY A 231 18.62 -2.12 -7.85
N LEU A 232 17.34 -1.89 -7.50
CA LEU A 232 16.25 -2.73 -7.97
C LEU A 232 16.05 -2.62 -9.49
N GLN A 233 15.82 -3.76 -10.12
CA GLN A 233 15.48 -3.87 -11.54
C GLN A 233 13.97 -4.13 -11.69
N ALA A 234 13.16 -3.25 -11.12
CA ALA A 234 11.70 -3.26 -11.15
C ALA A 234 11.18 -1.82 -11.17
N GLU A 235 9.92 -1.62 -11.54
CA GLU A 235 9.23 -0.36 -11.32
C GLU A 235 8.94 -0.22 -9.82
N VAL A 236 9.13 0.98 -9.27
CA VAL A 236 8.96 1.26 -7.84
C VAL A 236 7.77 2.19 -7.66
N HIS A 237 6.78 1.73 -6.88
CA HIS A 237 5.64 2.55 -6.48
C HIS A 237 5.73 2.92 -4.99
N LEU A 238 5.30 4.12 -4.66
CA LEU A 238 5.05 4.56 -3.29
C LEU A 238 3.55 4.73 -3.12
N HIS A 239 2.96 4.20 -2.04
CA HIS A 239 1.54 4.36 -1.76
C HIS A 239 1.34 5.23 -0.52
N CYS A 240 0.66 6.36 -0.69
CA CYS A 240 0.38 7.35 0.34
C CYS A 240 -1.13 7.56 0.44
N CYS A 241 -1.83 6.68 1.17
CA CYS A 241 -3.25 6.84 1.49
C CYS A 241 -3.46 7.53 2.83
N HIS A 242 -4.69 7.96 3.09
CA HIS A 242 -5.11 8.54 4.38
C HIS A 242 -5.55 7.47 5.40
N SER A 243 -5.10 6.22 5.21
CA SER A 243 -5.53 5.04 5.96
C SER A 243 -7.04 4.78 5.89
N VAL A 244 -7.49 3.63 6.34
CA VAL A 244 -8.93 3.28 6.36
C VAL A 244 -9.28 2.60 7.66
N CYS A 245 -10.05 3.27 8.49
CA CYS A 245 -10.61 2.73 9.72
C CYS A 245 -12.13 2.82 9.66
N LYS A 246 -12.84 1.69 9.79
CA LYS A 246 -14.32 1.66 9.79
C LYS A 246 -14.96 2.42 8.62
N ARG A 247 -14.40 2.26 7.42
CA ARG A 247 -14.79 2.98 6.18
C ARG A 247 -14.68 4.52 6.29
N GLN A 248 -13.77 5.03 7.12
CA GLN A 248 -13.41 6.44 7.22
C GLN A 248 -11.91 6.61 7.01
N SER A 249 -11.47 7.83 6.72
CA SER A 249 -10.05 8.16 6.72
C SER A 249 -9.58 8.41 8.16
N ASP A 250 -8.39 7.95 8.52
CA ASP A 250 -7.77 8.25 9.81
C ASP A 250 -7.25 9.68 9.87
N VAL A 251 -6.79 10.20 8.74
CA VAL A 251 -6.29 11.56 8.57
C VAL A 251 -6.91 12.21 7.34
N THR A 252 -6.82 13.53 7.24
CA THR A 252 -7.40 14.30 6.14
C THR A 252 -6.38 15.27 5.56
N GLY A 253 -6.70 15.88 4.42
CA GLY A 253 -5.88 16.91 3.80
C GLY A 253 -5.40 16.58 2.41
N ASN A 254 -4.94 17.60 1.70
CA ASN A 254 -4.40 17.48 0.35
C ASN A 254 -2.91 17.17 0.36
N TYR A 255 -2.36 16.78 -0.79
CA TYR A 255 -0.99 16.31 -0.94
C TYR A 255 0.06 17.42 -1.15
N GLU A 256 -0.35 18.71 -1.20
CA GLU A 256 0.57 19.86 -1.39
C GLU A 256 1.81 19.78 -0.46
N PRO A 257 1.69 19.46 0.85
CA PRO A 257 2.85 19.45 1.73
C PRO A 257 3.91 18.41 1.40
N ILE A 258 3.52 17.26 0.84
CA ILE A 258 4.43 16.12 0.65
C ILE A 258 4.93 15.95 -0.79
N LEU A 259 4.12 16.26 -1.81
CA LEU A 259 4.50 15.98 -3.21
C LEU A 259 5.80 16.65 -3.66
N PRO A 260 6.06 17.94 -3.38
CA PRO A 260 7.34 18.56 -3.77
C PRO A 260 8.56 17.92 -3.11
N ARG A 261 8.37 17.34 -1.91
CA ARG A 261 9.44 16.70 -1.14
C ARG A 261 9.78 15.28 -1.62
N LEU A 262 9.01 14.74 -2.55
CA LEU A 262 9.31 13.47 -3.23
C LEU A 262 10.27 13.64 -4.42
N ALA A 263 10.72 14.85 -4.74
CA ALA A 263 11.55 15.10 -5.92
C ALA A 263 12.84 14.26 -5.97
N ASP A 264 13.41 13.95 -4.80
CA ASP A 264 14.63 13.13 -4.65
C ASP A 264 14.32 11.64 -4.37
N ALA A 265 13.05 11.25 -4.37
CA ALA A 265 12.67 9.85 -4.16
C ALA A 265 12.92 9.00 -5.40
N ALA A 266 13.59 7.86 -5.23
CA ALA A 266 13.90 6.92 -6.30
C ALA A 266 12.69 6.03 -6.61
N ILE A 267 11.56 6.66 -6.92
CA ILE A 267 10.29 6.01 -7.26
C ILE A 267 9.87 6.37 -8.69
N ASP A 268 9.17 5.45 -9.35
CA ASP A 268 8.61 5.69 -10.69
C ASP A 268 7.19 6.25 -10.61
N ARG A 269 6.45 5.97 -9.52
CA ARG A 269 5.05 6.36 -9.35
C ARG A 269 4.67 6.52 -7.87
N VAL A 270 3.80 7.50 -7.58
CA VAL A 270 3.12 7.61 -6.29
C VAL A 270 1.62 7.34 -6.45
N ASN A 271 1.05 6.44 -5.62
CA ASN A 271 -0.38 6.12 -5.61
C ASN A 271 -1.07 6.96 -4.53
N LEU A 272 -2.08 7.74 -4.93
CA LEU A 272 -2.75 8.77 -4.14
C LEU A 272 -4.26 8.63 -4.23
N GLU A 273 -5.00 9.17 -3.28
CA GLU A 273 -6.47 9.16 -3.22
C GLU A 273 -7.07 10.45 -3.79
N PHE A 274 -8.09 10.34 -4.64
CA PHE A 274 -8.82 11.47 -5.22
C PHE A 274 -10.34 11.24 -5.28
N ALA A 275 -10.83 10.06 -4.92
CA ALA A 275 -12.25 9.74 -5.02
C ALA A 275 -13.02 10.01 -3.73
N TYR A 276 -12.38 9.89 -2.56
CA TYR A 276 -13.01 10.16 -1.27
C TYR A 276 -12.84 11.62 -0.87
N GLN A 277 -13.88 12.17 -0.20
CA GLN A 277 -13.84 13.57 0.27
C GLN A 277 -12.78 13.80 1.35
N ASN A 278 -12.23 15.02 1.41
CA ASN A 278 -11.20 15.45 2.37
C ASN A 278 -9.86 14.68 2.26
N THR A 279 -9.62 14.04 1.13
CA THR A 279 -8.32 13.49 0.73
C THR A 279 -7.68 14.38 -0.35
N GLY A 280 -6.96 13.82 -1.32
CA GLY A 280 -6.34 14.61 -2.39
C GLY A 280 -7.35 15.31 -3.32
N ASP A 281 -6.90 16.40 -3.92
CA ASP A 281 -7.60 17.13 -4.97
C ASP A 281 -6.79 17.08 -6.27
N ILE A 282 -7.45 17.16 -7.43
CA ILE A 282 -6.77 17.15 -8.73
C ILE A 282 -5.75 18.28 -8.86
N SER A 283 -5.99 19.44 -8.21
CA SER A 283 -5.04 20.53 -8.17
C SER A 283 -3.71 20.19 -7.48
N ASP A 284 -3.67 19.15 -6.66
CA ASP A 284 -2.42 18.69 -6.04
C ASP A 284 -1.41 18.19 -7.08
N LEU A 285 -1.88 17.71 -8.22
CA LEU A 285 -1.02 17.22 -9.30
C LEU A 285 -0.05 18.27 -9.85
N GLN A 286 -0.33 19.57 -9.65
CA GLN A 286 0.60 20.67 -9.99
C GLN A 286 1.91 20.62 -9.18
N PHE A 287 1.88 19.95 -8.01
CA PHE A 287 3.04 19.82 -7.12
C PHE A 287 3.81 18.53 -7.35
N LEU A 288 3.31 17.63 -8.20
CA LEU A 288 3.94 16.33 -8.49
C LEU A 288 5.21 16.53 -9.32
N PRO A 289 6.39 16.08 -8.88
CA PRO A 289 7.62 16.18 -9.66
C PRO A 289 7.47 15.55 -11.06
N ASP A 290 8.04 16.18 -12.09
CA ASP A 290 7.90 15.74 -13.49
C ASP A 290 8.42 14.32 -13.74
N SER A 291 9.39 13.87 -12.96
CA SER A 291 9.99 12.54 -13.06
C SER A 291 9.09 11.41 -12.51
N ILE A 292 8.06 11.74 -11.73
CA ILE A 292 7.23 10.77 -11.01
C ILE A 292 5.84 10.70 -11.65
N GLY A 293 5.35 9.48 -11.93
CA GLY A 293 3.98 9.23 -12.33
C GLY A 293 3.02 9.20 -11.14
N VAL A 294 1.72 9.21 -11.41
CA VAL A 294 0.68 9.08 -10.39
C VAL A 294 -0.20 7.87 -10.65
N GLY A 295 -0.48 7.09 -9.61
CA GLY A 295 -1.61 6.18 -9.55
C GLY A 295 -2.77 6.95 -8.92
N MET A 296 -3.71 7.35 -9.75
CA MET A 296 -4.88 8.09 -9.29
C MET A 296 -5.90 7.13 -8.68
N GLY A 297 -6.19 7.31 -7.39
CA GLY A 297 -7.33 6.72 -6.72
C GLY A 297 -8.61 7.34 -7.25
N VAL A 298 -9.29 6.61 -8.12
CA VAL A 298 -10.53 7.08 -8.77
C VAL A 298 -11.75 6.25 -8.33
N ILE A 299 -11.52 5.27 -7.47
CA ILE A 299 -12.54 4.42 -6.86
C ILE A 299 -12.57 4.67 -5.36
N ASP A 300 -13.69 5.19 -4.87
CA ASP A 300 -13.96 5.30 -3.44
C ASP A 300 -14.23 3.92 -2.85
N ILE A 301 -13.34 3.45 -1.98
CA ILE A 301 -13.48 2.16 -1.30
C ILE A 301 -14.23 2.25 0.02
N ARG A 302 -14.48 3.46 0.52
CA ARG A 302 -15.12 3.73 1.82
C ARG A 302 -16.63 3.73 1.72
N ASN A 303 -17.19 4.17 0.59
CA ASN A 303 -18.62 4.13 0.34
C ASN A 303 -19.06 2.79 -0.28
N GLU A 304 -20.22 2.28 0.15
CA GLU A 304 -20.88 1.12 -0.47
C GLU A 304 -21.43 1.48 -1.85
N ARG A 305 -21.72 2.76 -2.09
CA ARG A 305 -22.20 3.23 -3.38
C ARG A 305 -21.19 2.93 -4.48
N LEU A 306 -21.63 2.28 -5.49
CA LEU A 306 -20.85 2.03 -6.70
C LEU A 306 -20.86 3.29 -7.59
N GLN A 307 -19.71 3.92 -7.76
CA GLN A 307 -19.54 5.03 -8.71
C GLN A 307 -19.90 4.57 -10.13
N THR A 308 -20.48 5.46 -10.93
CA THR A 308 -20.70 5.15 -12.35
C THR A 308 -19.39 5.18 -13.14
N VAL A 309 -19.36 4.54 -14.29
CA VAL A 309 -18.20 4.58 -15.19
C VAL A 309 -17.87 6.02 -15.60
N GLU A 310 -18.91 6.86 -15.81
CA GLU A 310 -18.79 8.26 -16.17
C GLU A 310 -18.15 9.12 -15.05
N GLU A 311 -18.47 8.84 -13.79
CA GLU A 311 -17.84 9.52 -12.64
C GLU A 311 -16.35 9.18 -12.57
N ILE A 312 -15.99 7.91 -12.73
CA ILE A 312 -14.60 7.44 -12.73
C ILE A 312 -13.83 8.01 -13.93
N GLU A 313 -14.42 7.95 -15.13
CA GLU A 313 -13.85 8.51 -16.35
C GLU A 313 -13.61 10.03 -16.21
N SER A 314 -14.57 10.76 -15.62
CA SER A 314 -14.46 12.20 -15.42
C SER A 314 -13.29 12.56 -14.52
N LEU A 315 -13.06 11.80 -13.45
CA LEU A 315 -11.94 12.02 -12.54
C LEU A 315 -10.60 11.72 -13.22
N GLY A 316 -10.49 10.61 -13.95
CA GLY A 316 -9.29 10.29 -14.75
C GLY A 316 -9.01 11.33 -15.85
N ALA A 317 -10.06 11.83 -16.51
CA ALA A 317 -9.92 12.88 -17.52
C ALA A 317 -9.49 14.23 -16.94
N ALA A 318 -9.93 14.55 -15.71
CA ALA A 318 -9.47 15.74 -15.00
C ALA A 318 -7.97 15.65 -14.67
N GLY A 319 -7.48 14.48 -14.26
CA GLY A 319 -6.06 14.22 -14.08
C GLY A 319 -5.26 14.39 -15.38
N ALA A 320 -5.79 13.84 -16.50
CA ALA A 320 -5.16 13.97 -17.83
C ALA A 320 -5.16 15.41 -18.38
N ALA A 321 -6.01 16.28 -17.85
CA ALA A 321 -5.96 17.71 -18.15
C ALA A 321 -4.92 18.48 -17.31
N ALA A 322 -4.52 17.91 -16.18
CA ALA A 322 -3.56 18.53 -15.26
C ALA A 322 -2.12 18.11 -15.54
N ILE A 323 -1.88 16.84 -15.92
CA ILE A 323 -0.54 16.30 -16.22
C ILE A 323 -0.59 15.40 -17.47
N ASP A 324 0.59 15.04 -18.00
CA ASP A 324 0.71 14.13 -19.15
C ASP A 324 0.00 12.79 -18.87
N PRO A 325 -0.98 12.37 -19.70
CA PRO A 325 -1.67 11.10 -19.59
C PRO A 325 -0.76 9.87 -19.46
N ALA A 326 0.44 9.91 -20.07
CA ALA A 326 1.41 8.82 -19.97
C ALA A 326 1.98 8.62 -18.54
N ARG A 327 1.80 9.61 -17.67
CA ARG A 327 2.21 9.54 -16.27
C ARG A 327 1.12 8.99 -15.34
N ILE A 328 -0.11 8.75 -15.85
CA ILE A 328 -1.27 8.39 -15.04
C ILE A 328 -1.53 6.88 -15.13
N ALA A 329 -1.68 6.24 -13.97
CA ALA A 329 -2.35 4.95 -13.80
C ALA A 329 -3.64 5.15 -13.00
N LEU A 330 -4.59 4.21 -13.06
CA LEU A 330 -5.83 4.27 -12.32
C LEU A 330 -5.89 3.12 -11.30
N ASN A 331 -6.31 3.45 -10.08
CA ASN A 331 -6.46 2.50 -8.98
C ASN A 331 -7.62 2.89 -8.05
N PRO A 332 -8.04 2.01 -7.12
CA PRO A 332 -8.82 2.41 -5.96
C PRO A 332 -8.03 3.35 -5.03
N ASP A 333 -8.74 4.16 -4.23
CA ASP A 333 -8.11 5.09 -3.28
C ASP A 333 -7.14 4.38 -2.33
N CYS A 334 -7.50 3.19 -1.86
CA CYS A 334 -6.67 2.37 -0.99
C CYS A 334 -6.92 0.88 -1.25
N GLY A 335 -6.29 -0.01 -0.48
CA GLY A 335 -6.62 -1.44 -0.46
C GLY A 335 -8.04 -1.69 0.05
N PHE A 336 -8.64 -2.81 -0.36
CA PHE A 336 -10.00 -3.17 0.05
C PHE A 336 -10.10 -3.86 1.42
N ALA A 337 -8.98 -4.11 2.11
CA ALA A 337 -8.98 -4.69 3.46
C ALA A 337 -8.58 -3.62 4.48
N PRO A 338 -9.54 -2.96 5.15
CA PRO A 338 -9.26 -1.93 6.15
C PRO A 338 -8.60 -2.52 7.39
N ASP A 339 -7.87 -1.69 8.15
CA ASP A 339 -7.25 -2.08 9.43
C ASP A 339 -8.31 -2.45 10.47
N LEU A 340 -9.42 -1.72 10.52
CA LEU A 340 -10.57 -1.95 11.41
C LEU A 340 -11.89 -1.83 10.65
N GLY A 341 -12.90 -2.57 11.10
CA GLY A 341 -14.26 -2.57 10.57
C GLY A 341 -14.44 -3.61 9.47
N GLU A 342 -15.68 -3.71 8.98
CA GLU A 342 -16.04 -4.67 7.95
C GLU A 342 -15.49 -4.23 6.57
N PRO A 343 -14.78 -5.11 5.86
CA PRO A 343 -14.37 -4.85 4.49
C PRO A 343 -15.59 -4.81 3.56
N PRO A 344 -15.48 -4.21 2.36
CA PRO A 344 -16.47 -4.42 1.31
C PRO A 344 -16.61 -5.91 0.98
N SER A 345 -17.76 -6.29 0.42
CA SER A 345 -17.91 -7.65 -0.10
C SER A 345 -16.98 -7.87 -1.30
N ILE A 346 -16.67 -9.12 -1.59
CA ILE A 346 -15.88 -9.46 -2.78
C ILE A 346 -16.60 -9.05 -4.07
N ASP A 347 -17.94 -9.12 -4.10
CA ASP A 347 -18.75 -8.70 -5.23
C ASP A 347 -18.71 -7.18 -5.42
N GLU A 348 -18.80 -6.40 -4.33
CA GLU A 348 -18.63 -4.95 -4.36
C GLU A 348 -17.26 -4.57 -4.95
N ALA A 349 -16.20 -5.18 -4.46
CA ALA A 349 -14.84 -4.91 -4.93
C ALA A 349 -14.68 -5.29 -6.41
N TYR A 350 -15.21 -6.44 -6.82
CA TYR A 350 -15.17 -6.89 -8.21
C TYR A 350 -15.88 -5.93 -9.15
N GLU A 351 -17.09 -5.49 -8.79
CA GLU A 351 -17.86 -4.54 -9.61
C GLU A 351 -17.17 -3.17 -9.70
N LYS A 352 -16.59 -2.68 -8.61
CA LYS A 352 -15.74 -1.47 -8.60
C LYS A 352 -14.57 -1.59 -9.57
N LEU A 353 -13.86 -2.72 -9.56
CA LEU A 353 -12.73 -2.97 -10.46
C LEU A 353 -13.15 -3.11 -11.93
N GLN A 354 -14.29 -3.72 -12.22
CA GLN A 354 -14.82 -3.77 -13.60
C GLN A 354 -15.14 -2.38 -14.13
N ARG A 355 -15.75 -1.51 -13.32
CA ARG A 355 -16.04 -0.12 -13.69
C ARG A 355 -14.76 0.69 -13.90
N LEU A 356 -13.74 0.47 -13.06
CA LEU A 356 -12.40 1.05 -13.23
C LEU A 356 -11.82 0.70 -14.61
N CYS A 357 -11.82 -0.59 -14.96
CA CYS A 357 -11.27 -1.07 -16.24
C CYS A 357 -12.07 -0.54 -17.44
N THR A 358 -13.39 -0.42 -17.30
CA THR A 358 -14.26 0.15 -18.33
C THR A 358 -13.96 1.64 -18.55
N ALA A 359 -13.82 2.41 -17.46
CA ALA A 359 -13.45 3.83 -17.54
C ALA A 359 -12.06 4.02 -18.15
N ALA A 360 -11.08 3.19 -17.76
CA ALA A 360 -9.75 3.20 -18.36
C ALA A 360 -9.77 2.95 -19.86
N SER A 361 -10.61 2.01 -20.34
CA SER A 361 -10.78 1.75 -21.78
C SER A 361 -11.28 2.99 -22.52
N ARG A 362 -12.29 3.68 -21.99
CA ARG A 362 -12.82 4.92 -22.58
C ARG A 362 -11.78 6.05 -22.58
N LEU A 363 -10.99 6.17 -21.51
CA LEU A 363 -9.89 7.15 -21.45
C LEU A 363 -8.80 6.85 -22.50
N ARG A 364 -8.47 5.57 -22.70
CA ARG A 364 -7.54 5.14 -23.77
C ARG A 364 -8.04 5.51 -25.16
N GLU A 365 -9.33 5.30 -25.44
CA GLU A 365 -9.96 5.73 -26.70
C GLU A 365 -9.91 7.25 -26.88
N ARG A 366 -10.08 8.01 -25.80
CA ARG A 366 -10.11 9.47 -25.84
C ARG A 366 -8.71 10.10 -25.98
N PHE A 367 -7.69 9.54 -25.33
CA PHE A 367 -6.34 10.13 -25.23
C PHE A 367 -5.27 9.34 -26.00
N GLY A 368 -5.55 8.11 -26.40
CA GLY A 368 -4.60 7.20 -27.03
C GLY A 368 -4.55 7.29 -28.57
N GLY A 369 -5.29 8.17 -29.18
CA GLY A 369 -5.43 8.66 -30.57
C GLY A 369 -4.93 7.82 -31.69
#